data_95ea0759bce41814f871d5d6652205ea
#
_entry.id   95ea0759bce41814f871d5d6652205ea
#
_cell.length_a   1.000
_cell.length_b   1.000
_cell.length_c   1.000
_cell.angle_alpha   90.00
_cell.angle_beta   90.00
_cell.angle_gamma   90.00
#
_symmetry.space_group_name_H-M   'P 1'
#
loop_
_entity.id
_entity.type
_entity.pdbx_description
1 polymer ?
#
loop_
_entity_poly.entity_id
_entity_poly.type
_entity_poly.pdbx_seq_one_letter_code
_entity_poly.pdbx_strand_id
1 'polypeptide(L)'
;AIAVGKGPGSYTGLRIGVSAAKGLCFANDIPLISINSLEILAHSTTIDKGYIIPMIDARRMEVYSAIYDESYTLIRETKADIIDEHSFCDKLQNHTVYFLGDGAEKCKETIVHKNAVFIKNAFPSAKEMTQLSYDKYKENKTEDIAYFEPFYLKNFVATQEKKKI
;
A
#
# COMPACT_ATOMS: atom_id res chain seq x y z
N ALA A 1 -21.74 -1.40 5.70
CA ALA A 1 -20.68 -0.71 4.96
C ALA A 1 -19.93 -1.69 4.07
N ILE A 2 -19.26 -1.19 3.03
CA ILE A 2 -18.29 -1.93 2.23
C ILE A 2 -16.95 -1.24 2.34
N ALA A 3 -15.90 -2.02 2.63
CA ALA A 3 -14.53 -1.53 2.66
C ALA A 3 -13.79 -1.93 1.38
N VAL A 4 -12.98 -1.01 0.84
CA VAL A 4 -12.16 -1.23 -0.35
C VAL A 4 -10.75 -0.68 -0.18
N GLY A 5 -9.75 -1.40 -0.70
CA GLY A 5 -8.39 -0.87 -0.83
C GLY A 5 -8.37 0.26 -1.87
N LYS A 6 -8.02 1.48 -1.44
CA LYS A 6 -8.01 2.65 -2.34
C LYS A 6 -6.74 2.79 -3.20
N GLY A 7 -5.74 1.98 -2.96
CA GLY A 7 -4.42 2.13 -3.55
C GLY A 7 -3.37 2.66 -2.55
N PRO A 8 -2.13 2.82 -2.99
CA PRO A 8 -1.65 2.62 -4.36
C PRO A 8 -1.67 1.14 -4.80
N GLY A 9 -1.56 0.90 -6.12
CA GLY A 9 -1.55 -0.44 -6.68
C GLY A 9 -1.84 -0.48 -8.18
N SER A 10 -2.26 -1.64 -8.68
CA SER A 10 -2.63 -1.85 -10.08
C SER A 10 -3.75 -0.89 -10.50
N TYR A 11 -3.49 -0.06 -11.52
CA TYR A 11 -4.46 0.89 -12.06
C TYR A 11 -5.80 0.23 -12.45
N THR A 12 -5.74 -0.88 -13.18
CA THR A 12 -6.93 -1.63 -13.60
C THR A 12 -7.62 -2.28 -12.39
N GLY A 13 -6.85 -2.90 -11.49
CA GLY A 13 -7.39 -3.55 -10.29
C GLY A 13 -8.10 -2.57 -9.37
N LEU A 14 -7.53 -1.40 -9.15
CA LEU A 14 -8.15 -0.34 -8.35
C LEU A 14 -9.47 0.15 -8.94
N ARG A 15 -9.52 0.36 -10.25
CA ARG A 15 -10.75 0.76 -10.94
C ARG A 15 -11.85 -0.27 -10.82
N ILE A 16 -11.53 -1.54 -11.05
CA ILE A 16 -12.50 -2.64 -10.93
C ILE A 16 -13.02 -2.72 -9.49
N GLY A 17 -12.12 -2.77 -8.51
CA GLY A 17 -12.48 -2.91 -7.10
C GLY A 17 -13.31 -1.74 -6.58
N VAL A 18 -12.88 -0.51 -6.86
CA VAL A 18 -13.59 0.70 -6.42
C VAL A 18 -14.94 0.83 -7.12
N SER A 19 -15.02 0.56 -8.44
CA SER A 19 -16.30 0.63 -9.16
C SER A 19 -17.32 -0.41 -8.64
N ALA A 20 -16.86 -1.64 -8.37
CA ALA A 20 -17.71 -2.68 -7.79
C ALA A 20 -18.19 -2.28 -6.38
N ALA A 21 -17.29 -1.80 -5.52
CA ALA A 21 -17.63 -1.34 -4.18
C ALA A 21 -18.63 -0.17 -4.20
N LYS A 22 -18.41 0.84 -5.06
CA LYS A 22 -19.33 1.97 -5.25
C LYS A 22 -20.70 1.49 -5.72
N GLY A 23 -20.77 0.59 -6.70
CA GLY A 23 -22.03 0.04 -7.21
C GLY A 23 -22.83 -0.70 -6.13
N LEU A 24 -22.17 -1.52 -5.32
CA LEU A 24 -22.79 -2.23 -4.21
C LEU A 24 -23.26 -1.27 -3.10
N CYS A 25 -22.47 -0.26 -2.75
CA CYS A 25 -22.85 0.76 -1.77
C CYS A 25 -24.06 1.55 -2.25
N PHE A 26 -24.06 1.99 -3.50
CA PHE A 26 -25.16 2.74 -4.09
C PHE A 26 -26.46 1.92 -4.14
N ALA A 27 -26.40 0.67 -4.59
CA ALA A 27 -27.55 -0.20 -4.72
C ALA A 27 -28.22 -0.57 -3.38
N ASN A 28 -27.47 -0.56 -2.28
CA ASN A 28 -27.94 -0.97 -0.96
C ASN A 28 -28.05 0.20 0.03
N ASP A 29 -27.77 1.41 -0.38
CA ASP A 29 -27.73 2.61 0.47
C ASP A 29 -26.88 2.43 1.72
N ILE A 30 -25.66 1.91 1.55
CA ILE A 30 -24.71 1.65 2.63
C ILE A 30 -23.38 2.39 2.43
N PRO A 31 -22.66 2.77 3.51
CA PRO A 31 -21.45 3.55 3.41
C PRO A 31 -20.30 2.81 2.71
N LEU A 32 -19.46 3.58 2.00
CA LEU A 32 -18.18 3.15 1.43
C LEU A 32 -17.03 3.58 2.36
N ILE A 33 -16.12 2.66 2.64
CA ILE A 33 -14.92 2.91 3.45
C ILE A 33 -13.69 2.59 2.62
N SER A 34 -12.72 3.49 2.59
CA SER A 34 -11.47 3.27 1.87
C SER A 34 -10.29 3.06 2.83
N ILE A 35 -9.41 2.10 2.50
CA ILE A 35 -8.18 1.84 3.26
C ILE A 35 -6.98 1.93 2.30
N ASN A 36 -5.89 2.56 2.75
CA ASN A 36 -4.64 2.61 1.97
C ASN A 36 -4.06 1.20 1.82
N SER A 37 -3.63 0.82 0.61
CA SER A 37 -3.10 -0.52 0.36
C SER A 37 -1.80 -0.83 1.12
N LEU A 38 -0.97 0.19 1.36
CA LEU A 38 0.25 0.03 2.16
C LEU A 38 -0.07 -0.11 3.66
N GLU A 39 -1.12 0.56 4.15
CA GLU A 39 -1.62 0.39 5.51
C GLU A 39 -2.12 -1.04 5.73
N ILE A 40 -2.93 -1.56 4.80
CA ILE A 40 -3.37 -2.97 4.83
C ILE A 40 -2.18 -3.92 4.87
N LEU A 41 -1.19 -3.67 4.01
CA LEU A 41 0.01 -4.50 3.92
C LEU A 41 0.84 -4.41 5.21
N ALA A 42 1.00 -3.24 5.83
CA ALA A 42 1.69 -3.09 7.10
C ALA A 42 1.06 -3.96 8.20
N HIS A 43 -0.27 -4.02 8.25
CA HIS A 43 -1.02 -4.84 9.20
C HIS A 43 -0.96 -6.36 8.95
N SER A 44 -0.30 -6.82 7.86
CA SER A 44 -0.07 -8.26 7.64
C SER A 44 1.09 -8.83 8.45
N THR A 45 1.82 -8.00 9.19
CA THR A 45 2.92 -8.42 10.07
C THR A 45 2.83 -7.72 11.41
N THR A 46 3.44 -8.33 12.44
CA THR A 46 3.60 -7.73 13.77
C THR A 46 5.08 -7.73 14.11
N ILE A 47 5.59 -6.63 14.61
CA ILE A 47 6.97 -6.46 15.05
C ILE A 47 7.01 -5.92 16.48
N ASP A 48 8.07 -6.26 17.22
CA ASP A 48 8.23 -5.77 18.60
C ASP A 48 8.85 -4.38 18.65
N LYS A 49 9.75 -4.06 17.71
CA LYS A 49 10.46 -2.77 17.65
C LYS A 49 11.03 -2.52 16.25
N GLY A 50 11.02 -1.26 15.83
CA GLY A 50 11.61 -0.82 14.57
C GLY A 50 10.61 -0.18 13.63
N TYR A 51 10.83 -0.32 12.33
CA TYR A 51 9.96 0.25 11.31
C TYR A 51 9.44 -0.82 10.36
N ILE A 52 8.20 -0.64 9.94
CA ILE A 52 7.54 -1.43 8.90
C ILE A 52 7.51 -0.58 7.64
N ILE A 53 8.08 -1.09 6.54
CA ILE A 53 8.07 -0.42 5.24
C ILE A 53 7.38 -1.34 4.22
N PRO A 54 6.04 -1.23 4.10
CA PRO A 54 5.31 -1.93 3.05
C PRO A 54 5.70 -1.37 1.68
N MET A 55 5.88 -2.27 0.70
CA MET A 55 6.31 -1.93 -0.65
C MET A 55 5.42 -2.62 -1.69
N ILE A 56 4.81 -1.84 -2.57
CA ILE A 56 4.06 -2.34 -3.73
C ILE A 56 4.86 -2.02 -4.98
N ASP A 57 4.97 -2.99 -5.89
CA ASP A 57 5.74 -2.84 -7.11
C ASP A 57 5.19 -1.72 -8.02
N ALA A 58 6.01 -0.72 -8.34
CA ALA A 58 5.71 0.37 -9.26
C ALA A 58 6.46 0.26 -10.61
N ARG A 59 6.97 -0.95 -10.91
CA ARG A 59 7.81 -1.33 -12.06
C ARG A 59 9.24 -0.79 -11.97
N ARG A 60 10.18 -1.43 -12.72
CA ARG A 60 11.62 -1.14 -12.66
C ARG A 60 12.11 -1.21 -11.20
N MET A 61 13.08 -0.38 -10.81
CA MET A 61 13.55 -0.25 -9.41
C MET A 61 12.76 0.81 -8.62
N GLU A 62 11.47 0.95 -8.89
CA GLU A 62 10.60 1.86 -8.18
C GLU A 62 9.50 1.10 -7.43
N VAL A 63 9.18 1.55 -6.22
CA VAL A 63 8.12 1.00 -5.38
C VAL A 63 7.23 2.11 -4.85
N TYR A 64 5.97 1.80 -4.58
CA TYR A 64 5.16 2.61 -3.68
C TYR A 64 5.45 2.16 -2.27
N SER A 65 5.87 3.06 -1.39
CA SER A 65 6.15 2.74 0.00
C SER A 65 5.64 3.81 0.97
N ALA A 66 5.47 3.41 2.20
CA ALA A 66 5.21 4.26 3.37
C ALA A 66 6.07 3.76 4.53
N ILE A 67 6.20 4.52 5.61
CA ILE A 67 6.93 4.08 6.79
C ILE A 67 5.98 4.13 7.99
N TYR A 68 5.90 3.03 8.70
CA TYR A 68 5.16 2.89 9.96
C TYR A 68 6.10 2.48 11.09
N ASP A 69 5.78 2.86 12.31
CA ASP A 69 6.43 2.30 13.50
C ASP A 69 5.79 0.95 13.92
N GLU A 70 6.27 0.37 15.02
CA GLU A 70 5.76 -0.88 15.60
C GLU A 70 4.31 -0.81 16.08
N SER A 71 3.79 0.39 16.30
CA SER A 71 2.39 0.64 16.67
C SER A 71 1.50 0.97 15.46
N TYR A 72 2.01 0.79 14.26
CA TYR A 72 1.38 1.17 12.98
C TYR A 72 1.09 2.67 12.84
N THR A 73 1.77 3.52 13.62
CA THR A 73 1.71 4.97 13.43
C THR A 73 2.43 5.34 12.13
N LEU A 74 1.77 6.11 11.28
CA LEU A 74 2.36 6.56 10.03
C LEU A 74 3.47 7.59 10.28
N ILE A 75 4.71 7.24 9.99
CA ILE A 75 5.90 8.08 10.14
C ILE A 75 6.21 8.83 8.85
N ARG A 76 5.99 8.20 7.70
CA ARG A 76 6.19 8.80 6.38
C ARG A 76 5.05 8.42 5.46
N GLU A 77 4.43 9.43 4.87
CA GLU A 77 3.36 9.29 3.88
C GLU A 77 3.79 8.46 2.66
N THR A 78 2.78 7.90 1.99
CA THR A 78 2.95 7.12 0.77
C THR A 78 3.68 7.93 -0.31
N LYS A 79 4.76 7.36 -0.84
CA LYS A 79 5.56 7.91 -1.95
C LYS A 79 5.87 6.85 -2.99
N ALA A 80 6.23 7.30 -4.18
CA ALA A 80 6.90 6.50 -5.20
C ALA A 80 8.40 6.70 -5.02
N ASP A 81 9.09 5.67 -4.53
CA ASP A 81 10.51 5.69 -4.24
C ASP A 81 11.28 4.91 -5.31
N ILE A 82 12.28 5.55 -5.93
CA ILE A 82 13.28 4.84 -6.74
C ILE A 82 14.31 4.29 -5.76
N ILE A 83 14.48 2.97 -5.79
CA ILE A 83 15.31 2.26 -4.81
C ILE A 83 16.76 2.16 -5.29
N ASP A 84 17.66 2.57 -4.42
CA ASP A 84 19.11 2.48 -4.54
C ASP A 84 19.75 1.95 -3.24
N GLU A 85 21.07 1.87 -3.21
CA GLU A 85 21.86 1.39 -2.06
C GLU A 85 21.80 2.30 -0.83
N HIS A 86 21.36 3.56 -0.99
CA HIS A 86 21.21 4.54 0.08
C HIS A 86 19.77 4.65 0.60
N SER A 87 18.85 3.96 -0.06
CA SER A 87 17.43 4.01 0.31
C SER A 87 17.22 3.55 1.75
N PHE A 88 16.51 4.37 2.54
CA PHE A 88 16.18 4.13 3.95
C PHE A 88 17.38 4.03 4.90
N CYS A 89 18.58 4.48 4.52
CA CYS A 89 19.79 4.43 5.36
C CYS A 89 19.61 5.13 6.71
N ASP A 90 18.86 6.23 6.75
CA ASP A 90 18.54 6.97 7.97
C ASP A 90 17.82 6.12 9.03
N LYS A 91 16.97 5.19 8.59
CA LYS A 91 16.26 4.26 9.46
C LYS A 91 17.12 3.04 9.79
N LEU A 92 17.78 2.49 8.77
CA LEU A 92 18.61 1.28 8.89
C LEU A 92 19.82 1.46 9.82
N GLN A 93 20.36 2.67 9.95
CA GLN A 93 21.52 2.92 10.83
C GLN A 93 21.24 2.56 12.29
N ASN A 94 20.04 2.86 12.80
CA ASN A 94 19.73 2.79 14.23
C ASN A 94 18.60 1.82 14.58
N HIS A 95 17.86 1.31 13.59
CA HIS A 95 16.69 0.48 13.83
C HIS A 95 16.65 -0.71 12.88
N THR A 96 15.99 -1.79 13.31
CA THR A 96 15.58 -2.86 12.41
C THR A 96 14.45 -2.36 11.54
N VAL A 97 14.54 -2.62 10.25
CA VAL A 97 13.54 -2.22 9.25
C VAL A 97 13.01 -3.45 8.54
N TYR A 98 11.72 -3.62 8.59
CA TYR A 98 11.00 -4.75 8.01
C TYR A 98 10.37 -4.34 6.69
N PHE A 99 10.90 -4.87 5.59
CA PHE A 99 10.39 -4.67 4.24
C PHE A 99 9.48 -5.81 3.85
N LEU A 100 8.29 -5.51 3.31
CA LEU A 100 7.30 -6.51 2.95
C LEU A 100 6.47 -6.08 1.75
N GLY A 101 5.87 -7.05 1.08
CA GLY A 101 5.08 -6.84 -0.12
C GLY A 101 5.79 -7.27 -1.40
N ASP A 102 5.07 -7.23 -2.51
CA ASP A 102 5.58 -7.65 -3.83
C ASP A 102 6.70 -6.75 -4.37
N GLY A 103 6.73 -5.48 -3.95
CA GLY A 103 7.82 -4.56 -4.25
C GLY A 103 9.10 -4.81 -3.46
N ALA A 104 9.03 -5.49 -2.30
CA ALA A 104 10.18 -5.69 -1.43
C ALA A 104 11.18 -6.71 -1.97
N GLU A 105 10.72 -7.78 -2.63
CA GLU A 105 11.60 -8.87 -3.08
C GLU A 105 12.65 -8.37 -4.09
N LYS A 106 12.26 -7.53 -5.04
CA LYS A 106 13.21 -6.96 -6.02
C LYS A 106 14.23 -6.00 -5.41
N CYS A 107 13.94 -5.42 -4.23
CA CYS A 107 14.81 -4.47 -3.56
C CYS A 107 15.88 -5.13 -2.69
N LYS A 108 15.75 -6.44 -2.44
CA LYS A 108 16.59 -7.20 -1.52
C LYS A 108 18.08 -7.21 -1.90
N GLU A 109 18.39 -7.24 -3.18
CA GLU A 109 19.77 -7.20 -3.67
C GLU A 109 20.36 -5.79 -3.66
N THR A 110 19.51 -4.76 -3.61
CA THR A 110 19.91 -3.36 -3.61
C THR A 110 20.04 -2.81 -2.19
N ILE A 111 19.09 -3.13 -1.31
CA ILE A 111 19.12 -2.70 0.10
C ILE A 111 19.83 -3.78 0.93
N VAL A 112 21.16 -3.69 1.00
CA VAL A 112 22.00 -4.64 1.76
C VAL A 112 22.44 -4.01 3.06
N HIS A 113 21.80 -4.38 4.17
CA HIS A 113 22.16 -3.88 5.50
C HIS A 113 21.83 -4.91 6.59
N LYS A 114 22.63 -4.97 7.67
CA LYS A 114 22.43 -5.91 8.78
C LYS A 114 21.09 -5.77 9.50
N ASN A 115 20.51 -4.58 9.48
CA ASN A 115 19.22 -4.26 10.09
C ASN A 115 18.03 -4.34 9.09
N ALA A 116 18.27 -4.75 7.84
CA ALA A 116 17.21 -4.94 6.85
C ALA A 116 16.66 -6.38 6.94
N VAL A 117 15.37 -6.51 7.19
CA VAL A 117 14.64 -7.78 7.25
C VAL A 117 13.58 -7.80 6.18
N PHE A 118 13.61 -8.79 5.30
CA PHE A 118 12.64 -8.95 4.21
C PHE A 118 11.62 -10.06 4.55
N ILE A 119 10.36 -9.67 4.76
CA ILE A 119 9.26 -10.58 5.05
C ILE A 119 8.67 -11.06 3.74
N LYS A 120 8.70 -12.39 3.52
CA LYS A 120 8.18 -13.03 2.31
C LYS A 120 6.69 -13.30 2.41
N ASN A 121 6.04 -13.42 1.25
CA ASN A 121 4.63 -13.82 1.11
C ASN A 121 3.65 -12.92 1.87
N ALA A 122 3.98 -11.64 2.05
CA ALA A 122 3.08 -10.65 2.59
C ALA A 122 2.35 -9.93 1.45
N PHE A 123 1.01 -9.97 1.48
CA PHE A 123 0.14 -9.32 0.50
C PHE A 123 -1.01 -8.62 1.21
N PRO A 124 -1.49 -7.48 0.67
CA PRO A 124 -2.69 -6.85 1.20
C PRO A 124 -3.88 -7.81 1.08
N SER A 125 -4.60 -8.04 2.15
CA SER A 125 -5.80 -8.88 2.11
C SER A 125 -6.99 -8.26 2.85
N ALA A 126 -8.18 -8.76 2.55
CA ALA A 126 -9.40 -8.30 3.20
C ALA A 126 -9.41 -8.60 4.71
N LYS A 127 -8.65 -9.62 5.16
CA LYS A 127 -8.52 -9.97 6.57
C LYS A 127 -7.91 -8.80 7.38
N GLU A 128 -6.82 -8.22 6.89
CA GLU A 128 -6.13 -7.11 7.54
C GLU A 128 -6.95 -5.81 7.49
N MET A 129 -7.89 -5.70 6.56
CA MET A 129 -8.82 -4.56 6.49
C MET A 129 -9.89 -4.56 7.58
N THR A 130 -10.17 -5.71 8.22
CA THR A 130 -11.33 -5.87 9.10
C THR A 130 -11.33 -4.84 10.23
N GLN A 131 -10.25 -4.77 11.02
CA GLN A 131 -10.16 -3.83 12.13
C GLN A 131 -10.09 -2.38 11.64
N LEU A 132 -9.26 -2.10 10.62
CA LEU A 132 -9.10 -0.76 10.04
C LEU A 132 -10.42 -0.18 9.53
N SER A 133 -11.22 -1.01 8.85
CA SER A 133 -12.52 -0.59 8.33
C SER A 133 -13.57 -0.41 9.44
N TYR A 134 -13.54 -1.27 10.46
CA TYR A 134 -14.43 -1.16 11.60
C TYR A 134 -14.19 0.14 12.39
N ASP A 135 -12.92 0.48 12.65
CA ASP A 135 -12.55 1.70 13.36
C ASP A 135 -13.00 2.94 12.57
N LYS A 136 -12.76 2.98 11.26
CA LYS A 136 -13.25 4.07 10.40
C LYS A 136 -14.78 4.16 10.38
N TYR A 137 -15.47 3.02 10.37
CA TYR A 137 -16.92 3.00 10.44
C TYR A 137 -17.45 3.60 11.73
N LYS A 138 -16.84 3.25 12.87
CA LYS A 138 -17.20 3.81 14.19
C LYS A 138 -16.99 5.32 14.27
N GLU A 139 -15.97 5.82 13.58
CA GLU A 139 -15.62 7.23 13.50
C GLU A 139 -16.41 8.00 12.43
N ASN A 140 -17.34 7.34 11.72
CA ASN A 140 -18.07 7.88 10.56
C ASN A 140 -17.14 8.42 9.45
N LYS A 141 -15.95 7.85 9.32
CA LYS A 141 -15.00 8.16 8.24
C LYS A 141 -15.36 7.37 6.98
N THR A 142 -16.33 7.86 6.25
CA THR A 142 -16.84 7.26 5.02
C THR A 142 -16.53 8.13 3.82
N GLU A 143 -16.54 7.52 2.63
CA GLU A 143 -16.28 8.20 1.37
C GLU A 143 -17.59 8.66 0.71
N ASP A 144 -17.54 9.76 -0.01
CA ASP A 144 -18.62 10.16 -0.91
C ASP A 144 -18.65 9.22 -2.12
N ILE A 145 -19.70 8.40 -2.23
CA ILE A 145 -19.82 7.40 -3.30
C ILE A 145 -19.76 8.04 -4.69
N ALA A 146 -20.30 9.24 -4.88
CA ALA A 146 -20.34 9.90 -6.19
C ALA A 146 -18.94 10.32 -6.63
N TYR A 147 -18.16 10.92 -5.74
CA TYR A 147 -16.88 11.59 -6.05
C TYR A 147 -15.65 10.81 -5.64
N PHE A 148 -15.77 9.73 -4.86
CA PHE A 148 -14.61 8.93 -4.46
C PHE A 148 -13.89 8.33 -5.67
N GLU A 149 -12.57 8.51 -5.70
CA GLU A 149 -11.67 7.95 -6.71
C GLU A 149 -10.52 7.16 -6.05
N PRO A 150 -9.96 6.16 -6.75
CA PRO A 150 -8.76 5.49 -6.27
C PRO A 150 -7.59 6.46 -6.07
N PHE A 151 -6.72 6.14 -5.14
CA PHE A 151 -5.51 6.91 -4.90
C PHE A 151 -4.45 6.61 -5.97
N TYR A 152 -4.42 7.44 -7.00
CA TYR A 152 -3.44 7.37 -8.08
C TYR A 152 -2.21 8.21 -7.75
N LEU A 153 -1.11 7.55 -7.36
CA LEU A 153 0.17 8.24 -7.10
C LEU A 153 0.85 8.72 -8.39
N LYS A 154 0.57 8.07 -9.49
CA LYS A 154 1.10 8.40 -10.82
C LYS A 154 -0.03 8.52 -11.84
N ASN A 155 0.14 9.42 -12.79
CA ASN A 155 -0.73 9.48 -13.95
C ASN A 155 -0.58 8.22 -14.81
N PHE A 156 -1.67 7.79 -15.41
CA PHE A 156 -1.64 6.67 -16.34
C PHE A 156 -0.80 7.01 -17.56
N VAL A 157 0.26 6.24 -17.81
CA VAL A 157 1.06 6.30 -19.03
C VAL A 157 0.70 5.11 -19.89
N ALA A 158 -0.02 5.33 -20.99
CA ALA A 158 -0.29 4.29 -21.97
C ALA A 158 1.02 3.76 -22.57
N THR A 159 1.17 2.44 -22.60
CA THR A 159 2.29 1.81 -23.28
C THR A 159 2.11 2.02 -24.78
N GLN A 160 3.01 2.77 -25.42
CA GLN A 160 3.00 2.85 -26.88
C GLN A 160 3.32 1.47 -27.46
N GLU A 161 2.49 0.97 -28.37
CA GLU A 161 2.81 -0.21 -29.13
C GLU A 161 4.15 -0.02 -29.86
N LYS A 162 5.09 -0.95 -29.63
CA LYS A 162 6.28 -1.03 -30.49
C LYS A 162 5.79 -1.33 -31.91
N LYS A 163 5.90 -0.37 -32.83
CA LYS A 163 5.73 -0.65 -34.26
C LYS A 163 6.67 -1.83 -34.59
N LYS A 164 6.09 -2.97 -34.94
CA LYS A 164 6.83 -4.04 -35.58
C LYS A 164 7.30 -3.49 -36.96
N ILE A 165 8.60 -3.31 -37.11
CA ILE A 165 9.25 -3.07 -38.40
C ILE A 165 9.36 -4.41 -39.13
#